data_50871410d48733c8287b28c08a86226c
#
_entry.id   50871410d48733c8287b28c08a86226c
#
_cell.length_a   1.000
_cell.length_b   1.000
_cell.length_c   1.000
_cell.angle_alpha   90.00
_cell.angle_beta   90.00
_cell.angle_gamma   90.00
#
_symmetry.space_group_name_H-M   'P 1'
#
loop_
_entity.id
_entity.type
_entity.pdbx_description
1 polymer ?
#
loop_
_entity_poly.entity_id
_entity_poly.type
_entity_poly.pdbx_seq_one_letter_code
_entity_poly.pdbx_strand_id
1 'polypeptide(L)'
;MRYKNYIGIGIFGLASLIACQRETVMPEGYGYLTAAVTRDNTTIDVTTKAGENTDSEITFKLDVCNGTELVQTIADHKTLSSNPLQLKTANYTVRASNRDEVAAIFDSPRYAGETAIEIKPNTTVNASIKCSLSDVLVAPTFTEDFTTKLRSYKLTVSNGLEGGSLVWTSADAGKVGYFKVSDKLDWVLTITNNANKSFDIKGSYTSVKAKQKYAMSFKLAEDVKGDTGAGNFKVVLDDSVNDKTFDYSLDFTSAEAELKTADVWAMFADLSGEYKQDEAPAGLNFEYRKTGSNTWIPFAGKVTVDEAKKKFSARITGLEPLTKYSFRAVCAKEAGKRLFNVETESAEELHNMSFDNWYMAGSAPMPNISSEYSVWDSGNPGSAKYGIIPTKSETEHVAVPGDGKKAARLESLEAPLVGFAAGNIFIGHYIKTTISPAGAKLDWGTPFTSRPLALKGYFNYTPKKIDTYKSQFSNLKGKSDMCHIQVFLTDRTEMYHIDSGNNQFVDLNGDDIIAYGSVESDVATSTKSGLVNGYEPFTIKLEYRDLTRKPNMIVIVASASKYGDYFTGAIGSVLYIDEFSFVYDPSELEAE
;
A
#
# COMPACT_ATOMS: atom_id res chain seq x y z
N MET A 1 58.07 50.75 27.40
CA MET A 1 59.51 50.52 27.65
C MET A 1 59.88 49.24 26.94
N ARG A 2 60.60 49.40 25.90
CA ARG A 2 62.02 49.01 25.62
C ARG A 2 62.17 47.50 25.56
N TYR A 3 62.40 46.98 24.40
CA TYR A 3 63.57 46.76 23.48
C TYR A 3 64.03 45.30 23.64
N LYS A 4 64.49 44.57 22.67
CA LYS A 4 65.05 44.63 21.29
C LYS A 4 65.33 43.18 20.87
N ASN A 5 64.98 42.81 19.63
CA ASN A 5 65.85 42.52 18.47
C ASN A 5 67.15 41.71 18.71
N TYR A 6 67.33 40.69 17.86
CA TYR A 6 68.30 40.53 16.73
C TYR A 6 68.22 39.09 16.21
N ILE A 7 67.84 38.78 14.98
CA ILE A 7 68.56 38.72 13.67
C ILE A 7 69.79 37.80 13.67
N GLY A 8 69.80 36.87 12.69
CA GLY A 8 70.95 36.19 12.12
C GLY A 8 70.58 34.90 11.41
N ILE A 9 70.20 34.92 10.12
CA ILE A 9 70.93 34.54 8.90
C ILE A 9 71.67 33.21 9.05
N GLY A 10 71.26 32.15 8.41
CA GLY A 10 71.23 31.69 7.04
C GLY A 10 72.18 30.51 6.87
N ILE A 11 71.80 29.51 6.15
CA ILE A 11 72.52 28.94 4.98
C ILE A 11 71.86 27.60 4.60
N PHE A 12 71.67 27.48 3.30
CA PHE A 12 71.19 26.34 2.48
C PHE A 12 71.94 25.03 2.75
N GLY A 13 71.18 23.92 2.65
CA GLY A 13 71.75 22.55 2.49
C GLY A 13 70.71 21.59 2.03
N LEU A 14 70.89 21.07 0.83
CA LEU A 14 70.08 20.21 -0.05
C LEU A 14 69.69 18.86 0.58
N ALA A 15 68.47 18.48 0.36
CA ALA A 15 67.89 17.19 -0.02
C ALA A 15 68.42 15.90 0.58
N SER A 16 67.51 15.18 1.23
CA SER A 16 67.26 13.75 0.90
C SER A 16 65.88 13.37 1.42
N LEU A 17 65.01 12.95 0.51
CA LEU A 17 63.73 12.31 0.75
C LEU A 17 63.99 10.98 1.45
N ILE A 18 63.76 10.92 2.76
CA ILE A 18 63.53 9.67 3.48
C ILE A 18 62.11 9.74 3.99
N ALA A 19 61.25 8.87 3.38
CA ALA A 19 59.93 8.59 3.88
C ALA A 19 60.06 7.96 5.29
N CYS A 20 60.05 8.77 6.33
CA CYS A 20 59.85 8.27 7.67
C CYS A 20 58.37 7.94 7.83
N GLN A 21 58.02 6.66 7.80
CA GLN A 21 56.88 6.17 8.56
C GLN A 21 57.01 6.76 9.97
N ARG A 22 56.09 7.64 10.36
CA ARG A 22 55.91 8.02 11.74
C ARG A 22 55.42 6.78 12.47
N GLU A 23 56.32 5.99 13.03
CA GLU A 23 55.99 5.20 14.20
C GLU A 23 55.58 6.21 15.29
N THR A 24 54.29 6.25 15.60
CA THR A 24 53.77 6.96 16.75
C THR A 24 54.33 6.24 17.99
N VAL A 25 55.41 6.75 18.56
CA VAL A 25 55.92 6.28 19.87
C VAL A 25 54.81 6.50 20.86
N MET A 26 54.18 5.42 21.30
CA MET A 26 53.14 5.48 22.32
C MET A 26 53.74 5.89 23.67
N PRO A 27 53.04 6.76 24.45
CA PRO A 27 53.44 7.05 25.81
C PRO A 27 53.47 5.76 26.63
N GLU A 28 54.49 5.58 27.46
CA GLU A 28 54.52 4.45 28.39
C GLU A 28 53.23 4.40 29.22
N GLY A 29 52.56 3.25 29.23
CA GLY A 29 51.34 3.02 29.99
C GLY A 29 50.02 3.15 29.20
N TYR A 30 50.05 3.18 27.86
CA TYR A 30 48.86 3.16 27.01
C TYR A 30 48.88 2.00 25.99
N GLY A 31 47.71 1.51 25.63
CA GLY A 31 47.47 0.58 24.53
C GLY A 31 46.20 0.95 23.74
N TYR A 32 45.81 0.13 22.79
CA TYR A 32 44.66 0.38 21.93
C TYR A 32 43.60 -0.70 22.08
N LEU A 33 42.35 -0.27 21.96
CA LEU A 33 41.17 -1.12 21.91
C LEU A 33 40.56 -1.09 20.51
N THR A 34 40.35 -2.28 19.95
CA THR A 34 39.40 -2.53 18.86
C THR A 34 38.27 -3.40 19.39
N ALA A 35 37.14 -3.48 18.66
CA ALA A 35 36.02 -4.32 19.06
C ALA A 35 35.38 -5.03 17.87
N ALA A 36 35.00 -6.28 18.11
CA ALA A 36 34.16 -7.08 17.25
C ALA A 36 32.88 -7.46 18.01
N VAL A 37 31.72 -7.05 17.51
CA VAL A 37 30.42 -7.35 18.13
C VAL A 37 29.67 -8.35 17.24
N THR A 38 29.24 -9.45 17.84
CA THR A 38 28.38 -10.45 17.19
C THR A 38 27.04 -10.52 17.88
N ARG A 39 25.98 -10.76 17.10
CA ARG A 39 24.61 -10.90 17.61
C ARG A 39 24.23 -12.38 17.72
N ASP A 40 23.69 -12.76 18.86
CA ASP A 40 23.04 -14.05 19.07
C ASP A 40 21.53 -13.86 19.00
N ASN A 41 20.92 -14.35 17.93
CA ASN A 41 19.48 -14.24 17.68
C ASN A 41 18.66 -15.37 18.32
N THR A 42 19.29 -16.25 19.11
CA THR A 42 18.55 -17.34 19.76
C THR A 42 17.60 -16.79 20.81
N THR A 43 16.32 -17.10 20.68
CA THR A 43 15.31 -16.94 21.70
C THR A 43 15.05 -18.28 22.35
N ILE A 44 14.80 -18.30 23.66
CA ILE A 44 14.30 -19.48 24.35
C ILE A 44 12.78 -19.43 24.20
N ASP A 45 12.24 -20.17 23.23
CA ASP A 45 10.80 -20.35 23.13
C ASP A 45 10.31 -21.16 24.33
N VAL A 46 9.48 -20.54 25.12
CA VAL A 46 8.67 -21.22 26.13
C VAL A 46 7.45 -21.85 25.46
N THR A 47 7.28 -21.60 24.14
CA THR A 47 6.21 -22.12 23.27
C THR A 47 6.68 -22.19 21.81
N THR A 48 6.29 -23.21 21.11
CA THR A 48 6.77 -23.64 19.80
C THR A 48 6.68 -22.62 18.66
N LYS A 49 7.77 -22.56 17.89
CA LYS A 49 8.11 -22.02 16.55
C LYS A 49 8.74 -20.64 16.46
N ALA A 50 10.01 -20.68 16.00
CA ALA A 50 10.82 -19.55 15.63
C ALA A 50 10.21 -18.77 14.44
N GLY A 51 10.11 -17.44 14.60
CA GLY A 51 9.95 -16.52 13.50
C GLY A 51 11.33 -15.99 13.08
N GLU A 52 11.70 -16.12 11.83
CA GLU A 52 12.91 -15.53 11.27
C GLU A 52 12.82 -14.01 11.32
N ASN A 53 13.77 -13.39 12.02
CA ASN A 53 13.99 -11.95 11.93
C ASN A 53 14.98 -11.65 10.80
N THR A 54 14.55 -10.84 9.85
CA THR A 54 15.36 -10.29 8.76
C THR A 54 16.60 -9.57 9.32
N ASP A 55 17.77 -9.86 8.73
CA ASP A 55 19.06 -9.24 9.01
C ASP A 55 19.08 -7.75 8.63
N SER A 56 18.59 -6.88 9.50
CA SER A 56 18.96 -5.48 9.47
C SER A 56 20.28 -5.31 10.18
N GLU A 57 21.21 -4.60 9.55
CA GLU A 57 22.54 -4.33 10.07
C GLU A 57 22.46 -3.45 11.34
N ILE A 58 22.47 -4.09 12.52
CA ILE A 58 22.33 -3.41 13.81
C ILE A 58 23.66 -2.75 14.20
N THR A 59 23.60 -1.47 14.57
CA THR A 59 24.73 -0.72 15.17
C THR A 59 24.73 -0.90 16.69
N PHE A 60 25.91 -1.12 17.27
CA PHE A 60 26.07 -1.23 18.71
C PHE A 60 26.88 -0.06 19.27
N LYS A 61 26.34 0.55 20.31
CA LYS A 61 27.06 1.47 21.19
C LYS A 61 27.95 0.65 22.14
N LEU A 62 29.17 1.12 22.39
CA LEU A 62 30.06 0.52 23.38
C LEU A 62 30.26 1.49 24.53
N ASP A 63 30.16 0.98 25.75
CA ASP A 63 30.56 1.66 27.00
C ASP A 63 31.79 0.96 27.55
N VAL A 64 32.91 1.68 27.64
CA VAL A 64 34.17 1.20 28.21
C VAL A 64 34.24 1.65 29.66
N CYS A 65 34.29 0.70 30.58
CA CYS A 65 34.27 0.96 32.03
C CYS A 65 35.55 0.45 32.71
N ASN A 66 36.08 1.22 33.65
CA ASN A 66 37.11 0.78 34.60
C ASN A 66 36.44 0.56 35.97
N GLY A 67 36.22 -0.70 36.32
CA GLY A 67 35.34 -1.03 37.44
C GLY A 67 33.90 -0.53 37.18
N THR A 68 33.42 0.36 38.05
CA THR A 68 32.11 0.99 37.95
C THR A 68 32.12 2.32 37.18
N GLU A 69 33.31 2.88 36.91
CA GLU A 69 33.45 4.18 36.25
C GLU A 69 33.37 4.04 34.75
N LEU A 70 32.47 4.80 34.10
CA LEU A 70 32.39 4.93 32.67
C LEU A 70 33.53 5.83 32.16
N VAL A 71 34.45 5.24 31.40
CA VAL A 71 35.62 5.95 30.86
C VAL A 71 35.30 6.60 29.52
N GLN A 72 34.61 5.86 28.63
CA GLN A 72 34.29 6.33 27.29
C GLN A 72 33.07 5.59 26.73
N THR A 73 32.24 6.34 25.99
CA THR A 73 31.16 5.79 25.14
C THR A 73 31.54 5.97 23.69
N ILE A 74 31.37 4.90 22.89
CA ILE A 74 31.55 4.88 21.44
C ILE A 74 30.17 4.62 20.83
N ALA A 75 29.65 5.55 20.05
CA ALA A 75 28.30 5.46 19.50
C ALA A 75 28.14 4.33 18.45
N ASP A 76 29.19 4.03 17.69
CA ASP A 76 29.23 2.98 16.70
C ASP A 76 30.53 2.15 16.84
N HIS A 77 30.39 0.88 17.25
CA HIS A 77 31.49 -0.05 17.43
C HIS A 77 32.36 -0.23 16.17
N LYS A 78 31.77 -0.06 14.97
CA LYS A 78 32.46 -0.24 13.69
C LYS A 78 33.58 0.78 13.49
N THR A 79 33.46 1.94 14.11
CA THR A 79 34.49 3.00 14.02
C THR A 79 35.84 2.59 14.63
N LEU A 80 35.84 1.67 15.59
CA LEU A 80 37.05 1.19 16.24
C LEU A 80 37.95 0.33 15.34
N SER A 81 37.42 -0.20 14.24
CA SER A 81 38.23 -0.97 13.28
C SER A 81 39.20 -0.07 12.50
N SER A 82 38.79 1.15 12.19
CA SER A 82 39.60 2.16 11.48
C SER A 82 40.27 3.18 12.41
N ASN A 83 39.72 3.36 13.61
CA ASN A 83 40.22 4.33 14.61
C ASN A 83 40.21 3.70 16.00
N PRO A 84 41.23 2.86 16.36
CA PRO A 84 41.30 2.21 17.66
C PRO A 84 41.34 3.23 18.82
N LEU A 85 40.59 2.93 19.90
CA LEU A 85 40.52 3.78 21.06
C LEU A 85 41.79 3.62 21.94
N GLN A 86 42.51 4.70 22.19
CA GLN A 86 43.63 4.71 23.11
C GLN A 86 43.15 4.72 24.57
N LEU A 87 43.64 3.77 25.38
CA LEU A 87 43.30 3.62 26.79
C LEU A 87 44.58 3.45 27.65
N LYS A 88 44.51 3.87 28.90
CA LYS A 88 45.57 3.59 29.88
C LYS A 88 45.66 2.09 30.16
N THR A 89 46.84 1.60 30.50
CA THR A 89 47.07 0.22 30.97
C THR A 89 46.23 -0.07 32.20
N ALA A 90 45.23 -0.92 32.05
CA ALA A 90 44.32 -1.35 33.13
C ALA A 90 43.39 -2.47 32.65
N ASN A 91 42.63 -3.03 33.58
CA ASN A 91 41.51 -3.91 33.26
C ASN A 91 40.24 -3.08 32.98
N TYR A 92 39.55 -3.41 31.90
CA TYR A 92 38.31 -2.75 31.52
C TYR A 92 37.23 -3.78 31.27
N THR A 93 35.99 -3.37 31.47
CA THR A 93 34.79 -4.07 30.96
C THR A 93 34.24 -3.27 29.79
N VAL A 94 34.13 -3.89 28.60
CA VAL A 94 33.50 -3.29 27.43
C VAL A 94 32.10 -3.86 27.31
N ARG A 95 31.11 -2.99 27.44
CA ARG A 95 29.67 -3.33 27.28
C ARG A 95 29.18 -2.85 25.95
N ALA A 96 28.49 -3.74 25.24
CA ALA A 96 27.87 -3.41 23.96
C ALA A 96 26.34 -3.47 24.08
N SER A 97 25.63 -2.51 23.46
CA SER A 97 24.17 -2.56 23.33
C SER A 97 23.72 -1.80 22.08
N ASN A 98 22.62 -2.28 21.47
CA ASN A 98 22.05 -1.62 20.28
C ASN A 98 21.12 -0.44 20.61
N ARG A 99 20.67 -0.33 21.84
CA ARG A 99 19.89 0.79 22.36
C ARG A 99 20.04 0.91 23.88
N ASP A 100 19.60 2.04 24.42
CA ASP A 100 19.51 2.23 25.86
C ASP A 100 18.42 1.31 26.46
N GLU A 101 18.59 1.01 27.73
CA GLU A 101 17.65 0.20 28.48
C GLU A 101 16.40 1.01 28.81
N VAL A 102 15.22 0.48 28.46
CA VAL A 102 13.92 1.00 28.85
C VAL A 102 13.10 -0.12 29.50
N ALA A 103 12.15 0.24 30.34
CA ALA A 103 11.38 -0.74 31.10
C ALA A 103 10.48 -1.62 30.20
N ALA A 104 9.87 -1.03 29.16
CA ALA A 104 9.10 -1.75 28.13
C ALA A 104 8.99 -0.93 26.85
N ILE A 105 8.93 -1.62 25.68
CA ILE A 105 8.82 -1.00 24.35
C ILE A 105 8.26 -2.00 23.34
N PHE A 106 7.54 -1.50 22.34
CA PHE A 106 7.09 -2.30 21.19
C PHE A 106 8.15 -2.40 20.09
N ASP A 107 8.22 -3.57 19.45
CA ASP A 107 8.96 -3.86 18.21
C ASP A 107 10.43 -3.43 18.18
N SER A 108 11.04 -3.26 19.36
CA SER A 108 12.42 -2.80 19.49
C SER A 108 13.20 -3.66 20.49
N PRO A 109 13.77 -4.80 20.07
CA PRO A 109 14.57 -5.68 20.93
C PRO A 109 15.88 -5.01 21.39
N ARG A 110 16.25 -5.24 22.63
CA ARG A 110 17.57 -4.87 23.15
C ARG A 110 18.52 -6.06 23.17
N TYR A 111 19.57 -5.96 22.37
CA TYR A 111 20.70 -6.89 22.43
C TYR A 111 21.81 -6.25 23.25
N ALA A 112 22.34 -7.00 24.22
CA ALA A 112 23.44 -6.53 25.04
C ALA A 112 24.42 -7.67 25.36
N GLY A 113 25.65 -7.30 25.58
CA GLY A 113 26.72 -8.20 25.98
C GLY A 113 27.89 -7.42 26.58
N GLU A 114 28.78 -8.10 27.30
CA GLU A 114 29.98 -7.51 27.82
C GLU A 114 31.14 -8.48 27.76
N THR A 115 32.36 -7.94 27.79
CA THR A 115 33.59 -8.71 27.88
C THR A 115 34.61 -7.94 28.72
N ALA A 116 35.38 -8.66 29.53
CA ALA A 116 36.52 -8.09 30.25
C ALA A 116 37.77 -8.17 29.36
N ILE A 117 38.55 -7.11 29.37
CA ILE A 117 39.81 -7.00 28.63
C ILE A 117 40.92 -6.43 29.53
N GLU A 118 42.16 -6.75 29.23
CA GLU A 118 43.32 -6.14 29.83
C GLU A 118 44.09 -5.34 28.78
N ILE A 119 44.18 -4.03 28.95
CA ILE A 119 45.01 -3.17 28.09
C ILE A 119 46.43 -3.18 28.60
N LYS A 120 47.37 -3.63 27.75
CA LYS A 120 48.80 -3.69 28.01
C LYS A 120 49.54 -2.61 27.23
N PRO A 121 50.70 -2.14 27.73
CA PRO A 121 51.46 -1.11 27.03
C PRO A 121 51.81 -1.53 25.59
N ASN A 122 51.65 -0.59 24.67
CA ASN A 122 52.03 -0.75 23.25
C ASN A 122 51.37 -1.95 22.55
N THR A 123 50.20 -2.41 23.00
CA THR A 123 49.46 -3.50 22.35
C THR A 123 48.07 -3.03 21.92
N THR A 124 47.56 -3.66 20.88
CA THR A 124 46.13 -3.53 20.48
C THR A 124 45.39 -4.77 20.96
N VAL A 125 44.33 -4.56 21.72
CA VAL A 125 43.46 -5.62 22.22
C VAL A 125 42.13 -5.55 21.47
N ASN A 126 41.63 -6.69 20.96
CA ASN A 126 40.30 -6.77 20.35
C ASN A 126 39.29 -7.30 21.37
N ALA A 127 38.32 -6.50 21.72
CA ALA A 127 37.19 -6.92 22.54
C ALA A 127 36.17 -7.68 21.65
N SER A 128 36.13 -9.00 21.81
CA SER A 128 35.10 -9.82 21.14
C SER A 128 33.87 -9.92 22.06
N ILE A 129 32.75 -9.31 21.63
CA ILE A 129 31.54 -9.20 22.45
C ILE A 129 30.39 -9.93 21.73
N LYS A 130 29.84 -10.94 22.39
CA LYS A 130 28.63 -11.62 21.96
C LYS A 130 27.43 -10.96 22.63
N CYS A 131 26.63 -10.22 21.84
CA CYS A 131 25.40 -9.59 22.31
C CYS A 131 24.23 -10.55 22.11
N SER A 132 23.47 -10.78 23.15
CA SER A 132 22.24 -11.57 23.11
C SER A 132 21.06 -10.72 23.55
N LEU A 133 19.85 -11.19 23.21
CA LEU A 133 18.62 -10.53 23.64
C LEU A 133 18.60 -10.41 25.17
N SER A 134 18.55 -9.19 25.68
CA SER A 134 18.52 -8.89 27.13
C SER A 134 17.10 -8.70 27.67
N ASP A 135 16.13 -8.56 26.76
CA ASP A 135 14.72 -8.39 27.09
C ASP A 135 13.98 -9.74 27.17
N VAL A 136 12.77 -9.68 27.70
CA VAL A 136 11.73 -10.70 27.62
C VAL A 136 10.77 -10.29 26.51
N LEU A 137 10.35 -11.23 25.67
CA LEU A 137 9.37 -11.00 24.61
C LEU A 137 7.98 -11.40 25.07
N VAL A 138 6.98 -10.59 24.73
CA VAL A 138 5.57 -10.93 24.82
C VAL A 138 4.94 -10.73 23.45
N ALA A 139 4.39 -11.80 22.89
CA ALA A 139 3.76 -11.81 21.56
C ALA A 139 2.33 -12.33 21.67
N PRO A 140 1.36 -11.47 22.01
CA PRO A 140 -0.03 -11.89 22.11
C PRO A 140 -0.65 -12.04 20.74
N THR A 141 -1.48 -13.06 20.59
CA THR A 141 -2.35 -13.27 19.43
C THR A 141 -3.79 -13.40 19.91
N PHE A 142 -4.72 -12.87 19.11
CA PHE A 142 -6.15 -12.93 19.38
C PHE A 142 -6.83 -13.57 18.18
N THR A 143 -7.66 -14.58 18.42
CA THR A 143 -8.43 -15.20 17.35
C THR A 143 -9.46 -14.20 16.79
N GLU A 144 -9.96 -14.47 15.60
CA GLU A 144 -10.96 -13.63 14.94
C GLU A 144 -12.19 -13.37 15.82
N ASP A 145 -12.52 -14.31 16.69
CA ASP A 145 -13.62 -14.19 17.65
C ASP A 145 -13.51 -12.96 18.56
N PHE A 146 -12.29 -12.57 18.96
CA PHE A 146 -12.09 -11.36 19.78
C PHE A 146 -12.46 -10.08 19.05
N THR A 147 -12.29 -10.04 17.73
CA THR A 147 -12.64 -8.86 16.91
C THR A 147 -14.08 -8.91 16.44
N THR A 148 -14.68 -10.09 16.33
CA THR A 148 -16.04 -10.27 15.79
C THR A 148 -17.12 -10.42 16.84
N LYS A 149 -16.79 -10.96 18.03
CA LYS A 149 -17.76 -11.25 19.11
C LYS A 149 -17.69 -10.28 20.30
N LEU A 150 -16.64 -9.46 20.40
CA LEU A 150 -16.46 -8.50 21.49
C LEU A 150 -16.52 -7.06 20.96
N ARG A 151 -17.03 -6.14 21.78
CA ARG A 151 -16.99 -4.70 21.50
C ARG A 151 -15.56 -4.18 21.45
N SER A 152 -14.74 -4.60 22.43
CA SER A 152 -13.31 -4.28 22.47
C SER A 152 -12.60 -5.20 23.43
N TYR A 153 -11.30 -5.30 23.27
CA TYR A 153 -10.41 -5.90 24.24
C TYR A 153 -9.17 -5.01 24.44
N LYS A 154 -8.57 -5.16 25.61
CA LYS A 154 -7.32 -4.50 25.97
C LYS A 154 -6.49 -5.44 26.82
N LEU A 155 -5.34 -5.89 26.32
CA LEU A 155 -4.36 -6.62 27.09
C LEU A 155 -3.31 -5.64 27.60
N THR A 156 -3.16 -5.54 28.91
CA THR A 156 -2.08 -4.81 29.56
C THR A 156 -1.09 -5.80 30.15
N VAL A 157 0.19 -5.69 29.81
CA VAL A 157 1.27 -6.49 30.41
C VAL A 157 2.24 -5.53 31.08
N SER A 158 2.65 -5.87 32.30
CA SER A 158 3.55 -5.03 33.10
C SER A 158 4.63 -5.87 33.77
N ASN A 159 5.86 -5.37 33.75
CA ASN A 159 6.98 -5.94 34.50
C ASN A 159 7.15 -5.33 35.91
N GLY A 160 6.23 -4.45 36.32
CA GLY A 160 6.23 -3.81 37.63
C GLY A 160 7.20 -2.65 37.79
N LEU A 161 7.99 -2.31 36.76
CA LEU A 161 8.90 -1.16 36.78
C LEU A 161 8.17 0.11 36.29
N GLU A 162 8.69 1.28 36.67
CA GLU A 162 8.19 2.55 36.14
C GLU A 162 8.35 2.58 34.61
N GLY A 163 7.28 2.92 33.88
CA GLY A 163 7.26 2.85 32.41
C GLY A 163 7.27 1.42 31.84
N GLY A 164 7.12 0.40 32.68
CA GLY A 164 7.20 -1.01 32.31
C GLY A 164 5.87 -1.67 31.94
N SER A 165 4.94 -0.91 31.38
CA SER A 165 3.64 -1.43 30.92
C SER A 165 3.43 -1.19 29.44
N LEU A 166 2.96 -2.21 28.72
CA LEU A 166 2.51 -2.12 27.33
C LEU A 166 1.04 -2.54 27.24
N VAL A 167 0.33 -1.94 26.30
CA VAL A 167 -1.09 -2.17 26.09
C VAL A 167 -1.32 -2.59 24.64
N TRP A 168 -1.93 -3.76 24.44
CA TRP A 168 -2.39 -4.22 23.14
C TRP A 168 -3.89 -4.03 23.02
N THR A 169 -4.30 -3.46 21.91
CA THR A 169 -5.68 -3.36 21.45
C THR A 169 -5.79 -3.98 20.07
N SER A 170 -6.94 -3.89 19.42
CA SER A 170 -7.07 -4.29 18.01
C SER A 170 -6.12 -3.52 17.07
N ALA A 171 -5.75 -2.29 17.42
CA ALA A 171 -4.80 -1.47 16.64
C ALA A 171 -3.34 -1.93 16.79
N ASP A 172 -3.05 -2.74 17.81
CA ASP A 172 -1.69 -3.22 18.11
C ASP A 172 -1.53 -4.71 17.79
N ALA A 173 -2.46 -5.27 17.01
CA ALA A 173 -2.40 -6.66 16.57
C ALA A 173 -1.08 -6.95 15.83
N GLY A 174 -0.39 -8.01 16.25
CA GLY A 174 0.89 -8.42 15.66
C GLY A 174 2.13 -7.71 16.23
N LYS A 175 1.99 -6.67 17.07
CA LYS A 175 3.14 -6.05 17.73
C LYS A 175 3.73 -6.97 18.80
N VAL A 176 5.04 -6.95 18.91
CA VAL A 176 5.81 -7.67 19.93
C VAL A 176 6.25 -6.70 21.01
N GLY A 177 5.94 -7.00 22.27
CA GLY A 177 6.42 -6.24 23.43
C GLY A 177 7.75 -6.78 23.93
N TYR A 178 8.70 -5.88 24.21
CA TYR A 178 9.99 -6.18 24.81
C TYR A 178 10.04 -5.53 26.18
N PHE A 179 10.32 -6.34 27.20
CA PHE A 179 10.33 -5.91 28.59
C PHE A 179 11.71 -6.14 29.21
N LYS A 180 12.20 -5.16 29.96
CA LYS A 180 13.32 -5.38 30.86
C LYS A 180 12.98 -6.51 31.84
N VAL A 181 13.94 -7.41 32.06
CA VAL A 181 13.78 -8.54 33.00
C VAL A 181 13.43 -8.02 34.40
N SER A 182 12.43 -8.64 34.99
CA SER A 182 11.99 -8.43 36.37
C SER A 182 11.57 -9.76 36.99
N ASP A 183 11.22 -9.78 38.27
CA ASP A 183 10.83 -11.02 38.96
C ASP A 183 9.56 -11.65 38.37
N LYS A 184 8.71 -10.81 37.78
CA LYS A 184 7.43 -11.24 37.22
C LYS A 184 6.96 -10.37 36.06
N LEU A 185 6.08 -10.93 35.25
CA LEU A 185 5.22 -10.22 34.29
C LEU A 185 3.77 -10.41 34.68
N ASP A 186 3.13 -9.36 35.12
CA ASP A 186 1.69 -9.36 35.39
C ASP A 186 0.93 -8.98 34.12
N TRP A 187 -0.18 -9.62 33.85
CA TRP A 187 -1.02 -9.24 32.72
C TRP A 187 -2.49 -9.16 33.12
N VAL A 188 -3.20 -8.25 32.46
CA VAL A 188 -4.65 -8.06 32.61
C VAL A 188 -5.25 -7.96 31.21
N LEU A 189 -6.12 -8.89 30.89
CA LEU A 189 -6.98 -8.82 29.71
C LEU A 189 -8.33 -8.23 30.12
N THR A 190 -8.62 -7.01 29.73
CA THR A 190 -9.93 -6.39 29.87
C THR A 190 -10.74 -6.67 28.60
N ILE A 191 -11.88 -7.32 28.73
CA ILE A 191 -12.82 -7.61 27.65
C ILE A 191 -14.05 -6.77 27.89
N THR A 192 -14.51 -6.05 26.88
CA THR A 192 -15.77 -5.30 26.93
C THR A 192 -16.77 -5.96 25.98
N ASN A 193 -17.89 -6.39 26.53
CA ASN A 193 -18.98 -6.94 25.74
C ASN A 193 -19.81 -5.80 25.09
N ASN A 194 -20.77 -6.19 24.28
CA ASN A 194 -21.58 -5.24 23.51
C ASN A 194 -22.62 -4.50 24.36
N ALA A 195 -22.95 -5.04 25.52
CA ALA A 195 -23.74 -4.33 26.55
C ALA A 195 -22.90 -3.32 27.35
N ASN A 196 -21.66 -3.01 26.88
CA ASN A 196 -20.74 -2.07 27.51
C ASN A 196 -20.24 -2.50 28.90
N LYS A 197 -20.37 -3.79 29.23
CA LYS A 197 -19.89 -4.34 30.50
C LYS A 197 -18.49 -4.91 30.31
N SER A 198 -17.55 -4.49 31.16
CA SER A 198 -16.16 -4.91 31.11
C SER A 198 -15.84 -5.98 32.15
N PHE A 199 -14.94 -6.90 31.79
CA PHE A 199 -14.46 -8.00 32.62
C PHE A 199 -12.96 -8.04 32.54
N ASP A 200 -12.30 -8.22 33.67
CA ASP A 200 -10.84 -8.37 33.77
C ASP A 200 -10.48 -9.83 34.05
N ILE A 201 -9.60 -10.35 33.21
CA ILE A 201 -8.93 -11.63 33.39
C ILE A 201 -7.47 -11.30 33.73
N LYS A 202 -6.94 -11.88 34.80
CA LYS A 202 -5.60 -11.55 35.31
C LYS A 202 -4.74 -12.79 35.42
N GLY A 203 -3.47 -12.62 35.14
CA GLY A 203 -2.47 -13.66 35.34
C GLY A 203 -1.08 -13.07 35.59
N SER A 204 -0.14 -13.93 35.91
CA SER A 204 1.23 -13.56 36.20
C SER A 204 2.17 -14.68 35.80
N TYR A 205 3.30 -14.33 35.22
CA TYR A 205 4.44 -15.21 35.01
C TYR A 205 5.51 -14.85 36.03
N THR A 206 6.08 -15.84 36.69
CA THR A 206 7.17 -15.67 37.66
C THR A 206 8.44 -16.31 37.14
N SER A 207 9.59 -15.95 37.75
CA SER A 207 10.90 -16.45 37.33
C SER A 207 11.26 -16.08 35.90
N VAL A 208 10.91 -14.89 35.51
CA VAL A 208 11.11 -14.35 34.16
C VAL A 208 12.60 -14.14 33.90
N LYS A 209 13.09 -14.58 32.74
CA LYS A 209 14.51 -14.47 32.36
C LYS A 209 14.66 -13.83 30.99
N ALA A 210 15.82 -13.21 30.75
CA ALA A 210 16.18 -12.73 29.42
C ALA A 210 16.06 -13.83 28.36
N LYS A 211 15.75 -13.46 27.12
CA LYS A 211 15.55 -14.35 25.97
C LYS A 211 14.27 -15.18 26.00
N GLN A 212 13.51 -15.18 27.09
CA GLN A 212 12.23 -15.90 27.13
C GLN A 212 11.20 -15.18 26.26
N LYS A 213 10.42 -15.96 25.52
CA LYS A 213 9.29 -15.52 24.73
C LYS A 213 8.00 -16.09 25.29
N TYR A 214 7.09 -15.20 25.61
CA TYR A 214 5.72 -15.54 26.02
C TYR A 214 4.78 -15.28 24.84
N ALA A 215 4.45 -16.35 24.09
CA ALA A 215 3.41 -16.32 23.08
C ALA A 215 2.07 -16.57 23.76
N MET A 216 1.23 -15.55 23.79
CA MET A 216 -0.07 -15.60 24.48
C MET A 216 -1.18 -15.67 23.44
N SER A 217 -1.78 -16.85 23.22
CA SER A 217 -2.89 -17.01 22.27
C SER A 217 -4.23 -16.98 23.02
N PHE A 218 -5.02 -15.93 22.77
CA PHE A 218 -6.33 -15.76 23.35
C PHE A 218 -7.42 -16.19 22.36
N LYS A 219 -8.27 -17.11 22.75
CA LYS A 219 -9.43 -17.59 21.98
C LYS A 219 -10.69 -17.56 22.84
N LEU A 220 -11.83 -17.36 22.19
CA LEU A 220 -13.13 -17.56 22.81
C LEU A 220 -13.55 -19.01 22.53
N ALA A 221 -13.71 -19.81 23.56
CA ALA A 221 -14.31 -21.14 23.42
C ALA A 221 -15.83 -21.00 23.49
N GLU A 222 -16.55 -21.53 22.50
CA GLU A 222 -18.00 -21.68 22.56
C GLU A 222 -18.33 -22.89 23.45
N ASP A 223 -19.03 -22.66 24.55
CA ASP A 223 -19.69 -23.74 25.27
C ASP A 223 -21.07 -23.96 24.61
N VAL A 224 -21.09 -24.90 23.65
CA VAL A 224 -22.30 -25.26 22.91
C VAL A 224 -23.17 -26.13 23.80
N LYS A 225 -23.94 -25.53 24.69
CA LYS A 225 -25.17 -26.16 25.21
C LYS A 225 -26.11 -25.10 25.79
N GLY A 226 -27.19 -24.81 25.07
CA GLY A 226 -28.36 -24.15 25.61
C GLY A 226 -28.99 -23.13 24.68
N ASP A 227 -30.18 -23.46 24.23
CA ASP A 227 -31.08 -22.72 23.36
C ASP A 227 -31.70 -21.48 24.03
N THR A 228 -30.94 -20.71 24.78
CA THR A 228 -31.43 -19.57 25.56
C THR A 228 -30.52 -18.33 25.44
N GLY A 229 -30.05 -17.94 24.30
CA GLY A 229 -29.54 -16.59 24.04
C GLY A 229 -28.41 -16.01 24.93
N ALA A 230 -28.04 -16.70 26.01
CA ALA A 230 -26.94 -16.38 26.91
C ALA A 230 -25.82 -17.39 26.68
N GLY A 231 -24.91 -17.10 25.77
CA GLY A 231 -23.73 -17.93 25.56
C GLY A 231 -22.72 -17.68 26.67
N ASN A 232 -22.35 -18.71 27.41
CA ASN A 232 -21.18 -18.67 28.26
C ASN A 232 -19.96 -18.81 27.37
N PHE A 233 -19.11 -17.79 27.32
CA PHE A 233 -17.84 -17.85 26.60
C PHE A 233 -16.72 -18.16 27.58
N LYS A 234 -15.88 -19.09 27.18
CA LYS A 234 -14.67 -19.45 27.90
C LYS A 234 -13.48 -18.81 27.18
N VAL A 235 -12.74 -17.98 27.87
CA VAL A 235 -11.46 -17.51 27.35
C VAL A 235 -10.42 -18.55 27.64
N VAL A 236 -9.83 -19.11 26.58
CA VAL A 236 -8.70 -20.02 26.70
C VAL A 236 -7.43 -19.24 26.39
N LEU A 237 -6.52 -19.21 27.34
CA LEU A 237 -5.15 -18.80 27.13
C LEU A 237 -4.31 -20.05 26.91
N ASP A 238 -3.80 -20.20 25.71
CA ASP A 238 -2.76 -21.17 25.39
C ASP A 238 -1.41 -20.45 25.52
N ASP A 239 -0.76 -20.61 26.67
CA ASP A 239 0.57 -20.11 26.93
C ASP A 239 1.63 -21.23 26.87
N SER A 240 1.24 -22.41 26.38
CA SER A 240 1.99 -23.67 26.23
C SER A 240 2.84 -24.11 27.46
N VAL A 241 2.77 -23.34 28.53
CA VAL A 241 3.42 -23.68 29.82
C VAL A 241 2.40 -24.16 30.86
N ASN A 242 1.18 -23.68 30.75
CA ASN A 242 0.06 -24.12 31.58
C ASN A 242 -1.25 -23.80 30.86
N ASP A 243 -1.99 -24.81 30.43
CA ASP A 243 -3.37 -24.65 29.96
C ASP A 243 -4.24 -24.15 31.12
N LYS A 244 -4.27 -22.84 31.29
CA LYS A 244 -5.18 -22.20 32.25
C LYS A 244 -6.47 -21.85 31.52
N THR A 245 -7.50 -22.60 31.81
CA THR A 245 -8.84 -22.29 31.36
C THR A 245 -9.50 -21.34 32.38
N PHE A 246 -10.00 -20.22 31.92
CA PHE A 246 -10.75 -19.27 32.74
C PHE A 246 -12.20 -19.32 32.32
N ASP A 247 -13.07 -19.74 33.27
CA ASP A 247 -14.52 -19.77 33.07
C ASP A 247 -15.11 -18.41 33.47
N TYR A 248 -15.57 -17.65 32.47
CA TYR A 248 -16.33 -16.43 32.69
C TYR A 248 -17.68 -16.54 32.02
N SER A 249 -18.74 -16.36 32.79
CA SER A 249 -20.09 -16.17 32.26
C SER A 249 -20.17 -14.74 31.69
N LEU A 250 -20.06 -14.61 30.39
CA LEU A 250 -20.31 -13.35 29.72
C LEU A 250 -21.77 -13.34 29.26
N ASP A 251 -22.59 -12.47 29.84
CA ASP A 251 -23.93 -12.19 29.32
C ASP A 251 -23.82 -11.50 27.96
N PHE A 252 -23.80 -12.32 26.92
CA PHE A 252 -23.93 -11.82 25.55
C PHE A 252 -25.43 -11.75 25.20
N THR A 253 -26.11 -10.77 25.71
CA THR A 253 -27.36 -10.37 25.06
C THR A 253 -27.02 -10.02 23.63
N SER A 254 -27.63 -10.72 22.67
CA SER A 254 -27.38 -10.47 21.26
C SER A 254 -27.71 -9.03 20.95
N ALA A 255 -26.76 -8.30 20.35
CA ALA A 255 -27.05 -6.95 19.88
C ALA A 255 -28.30 -6.95 19.00
N GLU A 256 -29.15 -5.93 19.17
CA GLU A 256 -30.38 -5.78 18.38
C GLU A 256 -30.10 -5.64 16.89
N ALA A 257 -28.93 -5.10 16.54
CA ALA A 257 -28.47 -4.91 15.16
C ALA A 257 -27.01 -5.31 14.99
N GLU A 258 -26.67 -5.96 13.89
CA GLU A 258 -25.32 -6.41 13.56
C GLU A 258 -24.93 -6.06 12.13
N LEU A 259 -23.67 -5.60 11.93
CA LEU A 259 -23.07 -5.47 10.62
C LEU A 259 -22.73 -6.86 10.06
N LYS A 260 -23.21 -7.17 8.84
CA LYS A 260 -22.99 -8.47 8.16
C LYS A 260 -21.95 -8.41 7.08
N THR A 261 -21.98 -7.37 6.28
CA THR A 261 -21.02 -7.16 5.19
C THR A 261 -20.56 -5.71 5.12
N ALA A 262 -19.34 -5.52 4.69
CA ALA A 262 -18.77 -4.24 4.32
C ALA A 262 -18.00 -4.45 3.01
N ASP A 263 -18.57 -3.98 1.90
CA ASP A 263 -17.86 -3.90 0.61
C ASP A 263 -17.20 -2.54 0.52
N VAL A 264 -15.87 -2.53 0.67
CA VAL A 264 -15.08 -1.30 0.85
C VAL A 264 -14.28 -1.04 -0.43
N TRP A 265 -14.52 0.12 -1.00
CA TRP A 265 -13.89 0.66 -2.20
C TRP A 265 -12.86 1.74 -1.84
N ALA A 266 -12.32 2.43 -2.83
CA ALA A 266 -11.32 3.48 -2.61
C ALA A 266 -11.86 4.65 -1.75
N MET A 267 -13.06 5.15 -2.07
CA MET A 267 -13.61 6.37 -1.44
C MET A 267 -14.99 6.18 -0.82
N PHE A 268 -15.51 4.96 -0.81
CA PHE A 268 -16.80 4.64 -0.19
C PHE A 268 -16.85 3.21 0.33
N ALA A 269 -17.88 2.91 1.13
CA ALA A 269 -18.17 1.56 1.61
C ALA A 269 -19.68 1.30 1.56
N ASP A 270 -20.08 0.15 1.00
CA ASP A 270 -21.43 -0.38 1.05
C ASP A 270 -21.56 -1.33 2.24
N LEU A 271 -22.36 -0.92 3.22
CA LEU A 271 -22.57 -1.65 4.45
C LEU A 271 -23.94 -2.32 4.44
N SER A 272 -24.01 -3.57 4.92
CA SER A 272 -25.28 -4.26 5.17
C SER A 272 -25.28 -4.87 6.55
N GLY A 273 -26.37 -4.64 7.27
CA GLY A 273 -26.62 -5.18 8.60
C GLY A 273 -27.92 -5.97 8.67
N GLU A 274 -28.10 -6.72 9.73
CA GLU A 274 -29.33 -7.44 10.06
C GLU A 274 -29.76 -7.12 11.50
N TYR A 275 -31.06 -7.23 11.76
CA TYR A 275 -31.64 -7.15 13.09
C TYR A 275 -32.56 -8.36 13.36
N LYS A 276 -32.80 -8.63 14.64
CA LYS A 276 -33.50 -9.88 15.05
C LYS A 276 -34.98 -9.68 15.40
N GLN A 277 -35.34 -8.47 15.77
CA GLN A 277 -36.71 -8.13 16.21
C GLN A 277 -37.69 -8.25 15.06
N ASP A 278 -38.99 -8.36 15.38
CA ASP A 278 -40.06 -8.38 14.37
C ASP A 278 -40.27 -6.99 13.73
N GLU A 279 -39.99 -5.94 14.48
CA GLU A 279 -39.97 -4.57 14.02
C GLU A 279 -38.54 -4.02 14.01
N ALA A 280 -38.25 -3.11 13.09
CA ALA A 280 -36.94 -2.49 13.00
C ALA A 280 -36.62 -1.70 14.28
N PRO A 281 -35.49 -1.96 14.97
CA PRO A 281 -35.11 -1.20 16.15
C PRO A 281 -34.96 0.29 15.85
N ALA A 282 -35.39 1.14 16.78
CA ALA A 282 -35.21 2.58 16.63
C ALA A 282 -33.72 2.94 16.55
N GLY A 283 -33.39 3.94 15.72
CA GLY A 283 -32.04 4.43 15.58
C GLY A 283 -31.05 3.48 14.91
N LEU A 284 -31.53 2.58 14.04
CA LEU A 284 -30.65 1.78 13.18
C LEU A 284 -29.76 2.71 12.36
N ASN A 285 -28.44 2.50 12.49
CA ASN A 285 -27.44 3.25 11.79
C ASN A 285 -26.13 2.47 11.70
N PHE A 286 -25.15 3.06 11.02
CA PHE A 286 -23.77 2.62 10.99
C PHE A 286 -22.87 3.70 11.57
N GLU A 287 -21.77 3.27 12.14
CA GLU A 287 -20.69 4.14 12.58
C GLU A 287 -19.37 3.65 12.01
N TYR A 288 -18.49 4.59 11.74
CA TYR A 288 -17.16 4.30 11.22
C TYR A 288 -16.11 5.21 11.87
N ARG A 289 -14.85 4.78 11.79
CA ARG A 289 -13.70 5.56 12.23
C ARG A 289 -12.44 5.12 11.52
N LYS A 290 -11.45 5.99 11.39
CA LYS A 290 -10.09 5.57 11.03
C LYS A 290 -9.51 4.70 12.15
N THR A 291 -8.79 3.64 11.79
CA THR A 291 -8.11 2.78 12.77
C THR A 291 -7.14 3.60 13.60
N GLY A 292 -7.16 3.41 14.92
CA GLY A 292 -6.39 4.20 15.86
C GLY A 292 -7.12 5.44 16.43
N SER A 293 -8.22 5.88 15.81
CA SER A 293 -9.09 6.89 16.39
C SER A 293 -9.97 6.30 17.50
N ASN A 294 -10.15 7.04 18.58
CA ASN A 294 -11.10 6.66 19.63
C ASN A 294 -12.53 7.17 19.37
N THR A 295 -12.70 8.04 18.40
CA THR A 295 -14.00 8.69 18.10
C THR A 295 -14.70 7.97 16.96
N TRP A 296 -15.91 7.47 17.21
CA TRP A 296 -16.80 6.95 16.18
C TRP A 296 -17.58 8.09 15.52
N ILE A 297 -17.68 8.04 14.22
CA ILE A 297 -18.42 8.99 13.39
C ILE A 297 -19.72 8.30 12.99
N PRO A 298 -20.89 8.79 13.43
CA PRO A 298 -22.16 8.26 12.99
C PRO A 298 -22.38 8.61 11.51
N PHE A 299 -22.92 7.66 10.74
CA PHE A 299 -23.32 7.93 9.37
C PHE A 299 -24.48 8.94 9.36
N ALA A 300 -24.27 10.05 8.66
CA ALA A 300 -25.24 11.14 8.61
C ALA A 300 -26.28 11.00 7.49
N GLY A 301 -26.07 10.04 6.57
CA GLY A 301 -26.96 9.80 5.44
C GLY A 301 -28.17 8.91 5.79
N LYS A 302 -28.93 8.56 4.77
CA LYS A 302 -30.13 7.74 4.91
C LYS A 302 -29.76 6.24 4.97
N VAL A 303 -30.20 5.57 6.03
CA VAL A 303 -30.17 4.10 6.12
C VAL A 303 -31.43 3.55 5.45
N THR A 304 -31.27 2.60 4.57
CA THR A 304 -32.36 1.87 3.90
C THR A 304 -32.68 0.62 4.70
N VAL A 305 -33.94 0.39 5.06
CA VAL A 305 -34.41 -0.78 5.83
C VAL A 305 -35.30 -1.64 4.95
N ASP A 306 -34.99 -2.93 4.87
CA ASP A 306 -35.84 -3.98 4.27
C ASP A 306 -36.43 -4.80 5.42
N GLU A 307 -37.65 -4.44 5.84
CA GLU A 307 -38.32 -5.06 6.97
C GLU A 307 -38.66 -6.54 6.70
N ALA A 308 -38.99 -6.89 5.44
CA ALA A 308 -39.31 -8.25 5.06
C ALA A 308 -38.14 -9.22 5.23
N LYS A 309 -36.91 -8.72 5.02
CA LYS A 309 -35.68 -9.49 5.19
C LYS A 309 -34.96 -9.21 6.50
N LYS A 310 -35.50 -8.30 7.33
CA LYS A 310 -34.86 -7.82 8.56
C LYS A 310 -33.42 -7.30 8.31
N LYS A 311 -33.22 -6.59 7.20
CA LYS A 311 -31.94 -6.03 6.77
C LYS A 311 -31.98 -4.51 6.71
N PHE A 312 -30.81 -3.93 6.86
CA PHE A 312 -30.61 -2.50 6.63
C PHE A 312 -29.24 -2.27 5.97
N SER A 313 -29.15 -1.22 5.19
CA SER A 313 -27.96 -0.91 4.42
C SER A 313 -27.74 0.59 4.31
N ALA A 314 -26.48 0.97 4.05
CA ALA A 314 -26.10 2.33 3.74
C ALA A 314 -24.82 2.34 2.91
N ARG A 315 -24.65 3.39 2.10
CA ARG A 315 -23.38 3.72 1.45
C ARG A 315 -22.74 4.88 2.19
N ILE A 316 -21.56 4.64 2.77
CA ILE A 316 -20.72 5.67 3.36
C ILE A 316 -19.76 6.18 2.29
N THR A 317 -19.78 7.49 2.00
CA THR A 317 -18.92 8.16 1.01
C THR A 317 -17.90 9.06 1.72
N GLY A 318 -16.94 9.61 0.96
CA GLY A 318 -15.91 10.50 1.48
C GLY A 318 -14.85 9.80 2.32
N LEU A 319 -14.63 8.51 2.08
CA LEU A 319 -13.50 7.79 2.65
C LEU A 319 -12.20 8.17 1.92
N GLU A 320 -11.08 8.06 2.60
CA GLU A 320 -9.77 8.30 2.00
C GLU A 320 -9.20 6.97 1.47
N PRO A 321 -8.59 6.96 0.26
CA PRO A 321 -7.93 5.78 -0.27
C PRO A 321 -6.77 5.29 0.63
N LEU A 322 -6.44 3.98 0.55
CA LEU A 322 -5.36 3.32 1.28
C LEU A 322 -5.38 3.62 2.79
N THR A 323 -6.59 3.73 3.36
CA THR A 323 -6.79 4.11 4.75
C THR A 323 -7.57 3.03 5.49
N LYS A 324 -7.08 2.65 6.67
CA LYS A 324 -7.73 1.63 7.50
C LYS A 324 -8.89 2.22 8.28
N TYR A 325 -10.06 1.63 8.09
CA TYR A 325 -11.30 1.98 8.79
C TYR A 325 -11.85 0.83 9.60
N SER A 326 -12.57 1.17 10.66
CA SER A 326 -13.41 0.25 11.42
C SER A 326 -14.87 0.66 11.22
N PHE A 327 -15.73 -0.31 10.91
CA PHE A 327 -17.17 -0.12 10.71
C PHE A 327 -17.95 -0.95 11.72
N ARG A 328 -19.10 -0.45 12.17
CA ARG A 328 -20.06 -1.19 13.00
C ARG A 328 -21.49 -0.74 12.74
N ALA A 329 -22.44 -1.62 13.03
CA ALA A 329 -23.85 -1.29 13.12
C ALA A 329 -24.18 -0.77 14.52
N VAL A 330 -25.16 0.11 14.62
CA VAL A 330 -25.66 0.64 15.90
C VAL A 330 -27.19 0.74 15.86
N CYS A 331 -27.82 0.74 17.02
CA CYS A 331 -29.21 1.15 17.21
C CYS A 331 -29.28 2.07 18.45
N ALA A 332 -30.45 2.63 18.75
CA ALA A 332 -30.61 3.61 19.85
C ALA A 332 -30.15 3.08 21.22
N LYS A 333 -30.17 1.77 21.43
CA LYS A 333 -29.84 1.15 22.72
C LYS A 333 -28.39 0.67 22.81
N GLU A 334 -27.80 0.23 21.70
CA GLU A 334 -26.48 -0.41 21.75
C GLU A 334 -25.76 -0.40 20.38
N ALA A 335 -24.45 -0.60 20.43
CA ALA A 335 -23.64 -0.87 19.25
C ALA A 335 -23.58 -2.36 18.93
N GLY A 336 -23.60 -2.70 17.66
CA GLY A 336 -23.48 -4.06 17.17
C GLY A 336 -22.14 -4.70 17.54
N LYS A 337 -22.14 -6.01 17.63
CA LYS A 337 -21.00 -6.84 18.08
C LYS A 337 -19.88 -6.91 17.07
N ARG A 338 -20.24 -6.93 15.79
CA ARG A 338 -19.29 -7.19 14.72
C ARG A 338 -18.64 -5.90 14.28
N LEU A 339 -17.32 -5.87 14.34
CA LEU A 339 -16.49 -4.83 13.73
C LEU A 339 -15.89 -5.37 12.44
N PHE A 340 -15.95 -4.55 11.37
CA PHE A 340 -15.17 -4.78 10.18
C PHE A 340 -14.01 -3.78 10.18
N ASN A 341 -12.78 -4.31 10.23
CA ASN A 341 -11.56 -3.53 10.10
C ASN A 341 -11.01 -3.79 8.70
N VAL A 342 -11.10 -2.81 7.81
CA VAL A 342 -10.77 -2.96 6.40
C VAL A 342 -10.01 -1.73 5.94
N GLU A 343 -9.04 -1.92 5.06
CA GLU A 343 -8.35 -0.85 4.36
C GLU A 343 -9.08 -0.54 3.05
N THR A 344 -9.32 0.74 2.78
CA THR A 344 -9.87 1.19 1.50
C THR A 344 -8.89 0.89 0.37
N GLU A 345 -9.41 0.67 -0.82
CA GLU A 345 -8.60 0.41 -2.02
C GLU A 345 -7.82 1.65 -2.45
N SER A 346 -6.86 1.46 -3.35
CA SER A 346 -6.18 2.56 -4.03
C SER A 346 -7.13 3.31 -4.98
N ALA A 347 -6.83 4.58 -5.22
CA ALA A 347 -7.45 5.39 -6.26
C ALA A 347 -6.36 5.76 -7.27
N GLU A 348 -5.97 4.80 -8.10
CA GLU A 348 -4.87 4.96 -9.06
C GLU A 348 -5.34 5.76 -10.28
N GLU A 349 -4.47 6.67 -10.75
CA GLU A 349 -4.57 7.29 -12.06
C GLU A 349 -3.42 6.81 -12.96
N LEU A 350 -3.66 6.75 -14.26
CA LEU A 350 -2.61 6.37 -15.20
C LEU A 350 -1.78 7.60 -15.61
N HIS A 351 -0.56 7.34 -16.05
CA HIS A 351 0.28 8.43 -16.57
C HIS A 351 -0.35 9.07 -17.82
N ASN A 352 -0.25 10.39 -17.89
CA ASN A 352 -0.64 11.21 -19.04
C ASN A 352 -2.10 11.03 -19.51
N MET A 353 -3.04 10.88 -18.59
CA MET A 353 -4.46 10.83 -18.91
C MET A 353 -5.00 12.18 -19.43
N SER A 354 -4.29 13.29 -19.17
CA SER A 354 -4.58 14.60 -19.75
C SER A 354 -4.06 14.78 -21.18
N PHE A 355 -3.25 13.86 -21.71
CA PHE A 355 -2.60 13.92 -23.02
C PHE A 355 -1.68 15.15 -23.23
N ASP A 356 -1.25 15.81 -22.19
CA ASP A 356 -0.35 16.97 -22.27
C ASP A 356 1.08 16.61 -22.73
N ASN A 357 1.52 15.40 -22.45
CA ASN A 357 2.91 15.00 -22.65
C ASN A 357 3.07 14.13 -23.90
N TRP A 358 4.00 14.53 -24.76
CA TRP A 358 4.32 13.83 -26.01
C TRP A 358 5.82 13.82 -26.23
N TYR A 359 6.35 12.70 -26.69
CA TYR A 359 7.73 12.59 -27.17
C TYR A 359 7.77 11.96 -28.58
N MET A 360 8.93 12.03 -29.23
CA MET A 360 9.13 11.44 -30.56
C MET A 360 9.91 10.12 -30.45
N ALA A 361 9.30 9.01 -30.88
CA ALA A 361 10.00 7.75 -31.09
C ALA A 361 10.37 7.64 -32.58
N GLY A 362 11.55 8.15 -32.96
CA GLY A 362 11.89 8.33 -34.37
C GLY A 362 10.96 9.35 -35.04
N SER A 363 10.17 8.91 -36.03
CA SER A 363 9.16 9.74 -36.71
C SER A 363 7.77 9.66 -36.09
N ALA A 364 7.57 8.78 -35.09
CA ALA A 364 6.27 8.56 -34.49
C ALA A 364 6.09 9.45 -33.24
N PRO A 365 5.11 10.37 -33.20
CA PRO A 365 4.71 11.02 -31.95
C PRO A 365 4.02 10.02 -31.04
N MET A 366 4.45 10.01 -29.78
CA MET A 366 4.00 9.08 -28.74
C MET A 366 3.38 9.86 -27.59
N PRO A 367 2.17 9.49 -27.13
CA PRO A 367 1.41 10.22 -26.11
C PRO A 367 1.85 9.83 -24.68
N ASN A 368 3.13 10.03 -24.37
CA ASN A 368 3.72 9.71 -23.07
C ASN A 368 4.77 10.74 -22.69
N ILE A 369 5.16 10.75 -21.42
CA ILE A 369 6.23 11.62 -20.90
C ILE A 369 7.58 11.25 -21.52
N SER A 370 7.85 9.94 -21.62
CA SER A 370 9.08 9.39 -22.21
C SER A 370 8.86 7.92 -22.56
N SER A 371 9.84 7.27 -23.17
CA SER A 371 9.80 5.82 -23.43
C SER A 371 9.81 4.96 -22.16
N GLU A 372 10.31 5.49 -21.03
CA GLU A 372 10.33 4.78 -19.75
C GLU A 372 8.95 4.75 -19.06
N TYR A 373 8.10 5.73 -19.38
CA TYR A 373 6.74 5.86 -18.83
C TYR A 373 5.71 5.70 -19.95
N SER A 374 5.82 4.62 -20.72
CA SER A 374 4.97 4.33 -21.87
C SER A 374 3.77 3.50 -21.43
N VAL A 375 2.64 4.15 -21.22
CA VAL A 375 1.34 3.52 -20.93
C VAL A 375 0.47 3.51 -22.18
N TRP A 376 0.52 4.59 -22.95
CA TRP A 376 -0.27 4.81 -24.16
C TRP A 376 0.53 4.49 -25.41
N ASP A 377 -0.12 3.87 -26.39
CA ASP A 377 0.42 3.64 -27.74
C ASP A 377 -0.65 3.91 -28.80
N SER A 378 -0.28 3.79 -30.06
CA SER A 378 -1.13 4.04 -31.22
C SER A 378 -0.66 3.25 -32.43
N GLY A 379 -1.33 3.42 -33.57
CA GLY A 379 -0.86 2.90 -34.86
C GLY A 379 0.37 3.63 -35.45
N ASN A 380 0.82 4.73 -34.87
CA ASN A 380 1.91 5.56 -35.38
C ASN A 380 3.23 4.81 -35.64
N PRO A 381 3.73 3.91 -34.74
CA PRO A 381 4.97 3.20 -35.00
C PRO A 381 4.97 2.40 -36.30
N GLY A 382 3.78 1.96 -36.74
CA GLY A 382 3.60 1.24 -38.01
C GLY A 382 3.54 2.12 -39.23
N SER A 383 3.04 3.34 -39.12
CA SER A 383 2.67 4.21 -40.24
C SER A 383 3.56 5.45 -40.38
N ALA A 384 4.14 5.98 -39.31
CA ALA A 384 4.89 7.24 -39.32
C ALA A 384 6.12 7.23 -40.25
N LYS A 385 6.76 6.08 -40.44
CA LYS A 385 7.86 5.90 -41.39
C LYS A 385 7.47 6.13 -42.85
N TYR A 386 6.17 6.10 -43.14
CA TYR A 386 5.59 6.42 -44.46
C TYR A 386 4.99 7.84 -44.51
N GLY A 387 5.24 8.66 -43.49
CA GLY A 387 4.69 10.00 -43.38
C GLY A 387 3.21 10.06 -42.96
N ILE A 388 2.63 8.94 -42.53
CA ILE A 388 1.24 8.84 -42.12
C ILE A 388 1.19 8.83 -40.60
N ILE A 389 0.60 9.87 -40.01
CA ILE A 389 0.55 10.10 -38.57
C ILE A 389 -0.90 10.30 -38.14
N PRO A 390 -1.66 9.20 -37.91
CA PRO A 390 -3.06 9.26 -37.53
C PRO A 390 -3.30 9.84 -36.13
N THR A 391 -2.29 9.77 -35.24
CA THR A 391 -2.40 10.19 -33.85
C THR A 391 -1.32 11.20 -33.52
N LYS A 392 -1.69 12.40 -33.08
CA LYS A 392 -0.75 13.47 -32.73
C LYS A 392 -1.29 14.40 -31.65
N SER A 393 -0.40 15.19 -31.04
CA SER A 393 -0.79 16.26 -30.12
C SER A 393 -1.48 17.41 -30.84
N GLU A 394 -2.41 18.06 -30.14
CA GLU A 394 -3.11 19.26 -30.55
C GLU A 394 -2.94 20.33 -29.44
N THR A 395 -2.64 21.57 -29.81
CA THR A 395 -2.39 22.68 -28.87
C THR A 395 -3.38 23.84 -28.98
N GLU A 396 -4.00 24.00 -30.14
CA GLU A 396 -4.95 25.10 -30.38
C GLU A 396 -6.39 24.73 -30.02
N HIS A 397 -6.68 23.43 -30.08
CA HIS A 397 -8.01 22.92 -29.79
C HIS A 397 -7.93 21.94 -28.61
N VAL A 398 -8.09 22.46 -27.40
CA VAL A 398 -8.03 21.76 -26.11
C VAL A 398 -9.31 21.97 -25.31
N ALA A 399 -9.71 20.99 -24.51
CA ALA A 399 -10.91 21.09 -23.67
C ALA A 399 -10.68 22.04 -22.49
N VAL A 400 -9.50 21.98 -21.88
CA VAL A 400 -9.11 22.81 -20.74
C VAL A 400 -7.90 23.67 -21.13
N PRO A 401 -8.11 24.96 -21.50
CA PRO A 401 -7.02 25.84 -21.89
C PRO A 401 -6.04 26.11 -20.75
N GLY A 402 -4.76 26.21 -21.10
CA GLY A 402 -3.68 26.52 -20.15
C GLY A 402 -2.32 26.43 -20.81
N ASP A 403 -1.30 26.91 -20.12
CA ASP A 403 0.08 26.82 -20.59
C ASP A 403 0.54 25.35 -20.61
N GLY A 404 1.09 24.90 -21.75
CA GLY A 404 1.55 23.52 -21.94
C GLY A 404 0.44 22.49 -22.17
N LYS A 405 -0.84 22.88 -22.13
CA LYS A 405 -1.98 21.99 -22.35
C LYS A 405 -2.06 21.49 -23.80
N LYS A 406 -2.41 20.22 -23.95
CA LYS A 406 -2.58 19.54 -25.25
C LYS A 406 -3.69 18.53 -25.16
N ALA A 407 -4.36 18.32 -26.29
CA ALA A 407 -5.26 17.20 -26.52
C ALA A 407 -4.61 16.15 -27.43
N ALA A 408 -5.16 14.96 -27.50
CA ALA A 408 -4.82 13.97 -28.52
C ALA A 408 -5.78 14.11 -29.72
N ARG A 409 -5.23 14.32 -30.91
CA ARG A 409 -5.97 14.34 -32.17
C ARG A 409 -5.78 13.01 -32.87
N LEU A 410 -6.87 12.32 -33.10
CA LEU A 410 -6.97 11.03 -33.77
C LEU A 410 -7.69 11.24 -35.11
N GLU A 411 -7.01 10.98 -36.23
CA GLU A 411 -7.55 11.19 -37.57
C GLU A 411 -7.42 9.92 -38.40
N SER A 412 -8.53 9.50 -39.00
CA SER A 412 -8.53 8.37 -39.93
C SER A 412 -7.98 8.83 -41.29
N LEU A 413 -6.90 8.21 -41.73
CA LEU A 413 -6.15 8.60 -42.93
C LEU A 413 -6.10 7.48 -43.97
N GLU A 414 -5.84 7.87 -45.20
CA GLU A 414 -5.48 6.92 -46.25
C GLU A 414 -4.08 6.35 -45.98
N ALA A 415 -3.95 5.04 -46.12
CA ALA A 415 -2.69 4.33 -45.91
C ALA A 415 -2.32 3.48 -47.12
N PRO A 416 -1.21 3.78 -47.84
CA PRO A 416 -0.91 3.22 -49.17
C PRO A 416 -0.85 1.70 -49.25
N LEU A 417 -0.46 1.02 -48.20
CA LEU A 417 -0.30 -0.46 -48.21
C LEU A 417 -1.52 -1.22 -47.74
N VAL A 418 -2.36 -0.60 -46.93
CA VAL A 418 -3.50 -1.26 -46.26
C VAL A 418 -4.84 -0.56 -46.57
N GLY A 419 -4.79 0.56 -47.28
CA GLY A 419 -5.95 1.35 -47.71
C GLY A 419 -6.45 2.34 -46.68
N PHE A 420 -6.39 2.01 -45.39
CA PHE A 420 -6.96 2.77 -44.28
C PHE A 420 -6.15 2.64 -43.00
N ALA A 421 -5.93 3.75 -42.30
CA ALA A 421 -5.36 3.78 -40.98
C ALA A 421 -6.26 4.62 -40.07
N ALA A 422 -6.94 3.99 -39.14
CA ALA A 422 -7.75 4.69 -38.15
C ALA A 422 -6.87 5.47 -37.20
N GLY A 423 -7.25 6.71 -36.88
CA GLY A 423 -6.71 7.43 -35.75
C GLY A 423 -7.14 6.76 -34.46
N ASN A 424 -6.20 6.25 -33.71
CA ASN A 424 -6.46 5.54 -32.46
C ASN A 424 -5.40 5.81 -31.41
N ILE A 425 -5.76 5.58 -30.16
CA ILE A 425 -4.86 5.52 -29.00
C ILE A 425 -5.36 4.41 -28.08
N PHE A 426 -4.45 3.68 -27.48
CA PHE A 426 -4.81 2.58 -26.58
C PHE A 426 -3.77 2.40 -25.48
N ILE A 427 -4.16 1.80 -24.39
CA ILE A 427 -3.25 1.34 -23.36
C ILE A 427 -2.63 0.04 -23.79
N GLY A 428 -1.29 0.01 -23.87
CA GLY A 428 -0.52 -1.16 -24.28
C GLY A 428 0.61 -0.82 -25.22
N HIS A 429 0.93 -1.75 -26.14
CA HIS A 429 2.07 -1.64 -27.05
C HIS A 429 1.73 -2.04 -28.47
N TYR A 430 2.19 -1.24 -29.42
CA TYR A 430 2.24 -1.62 -30.81
C TYR A 430 3.40 -2.56 -31.07
N ILE A 431 3.16 -3.72 -31.65
CA ILE A 431 4.19 -4.74 -31.90
C ILE A 431 4.68 -4.66 -33.34
N LYS A 432 3.79 -4.77 -34.33
CA LYS A 432 4.18 -4.68 -35.74
C LYS A 432 2.97 -4.60 -36.67
N THR A 433 3.18 -4.04 -37.87
CA THR A 433 2.26 -4.20 -39.01
C THR A 433 2.53 -5.53 -39.70
N THR A 434 1.48 -6.23 -40.13
CA THR A 434 1.54 -7.41 -40.99
C THR A 434 0.98 -7.05 -42.36
N ILE A 435 1.50 -7.69 -43.45
CA ILE A 435 1.11 -7.41 -44.82
C ILE A 435 0.23 -8.55 -45.34
N SER A 436 0.47 -9.76 -44.93
CA SER A 436 -0.29 -10.95 -45.38
C SER A 436 -0.52 -11.90 -44.18
N PRO A 437 -1.74 -11.95 -43.62
CA PRO A 437 -2.83 -11.00 -43.85
C PRO A 437 -2.46 -9.58 -43.41
N ALA A 438 -3.05 -8.58 -44.11
CA ALA A 438 -2.84 -7.17 -43.74
C ALA A 438 -3.50 -6.88 -42.40
N GLY A 439 -2.71 -6.30 -41.49
CA GLY A 439 -3.15 -6.03 -40.10
C GLY A 439 -2.08 -5.41 -39.23
N ALA A 440 -2.40 -5.33 -37.95
CA ALA A 440 -1.47 -4.96 -36.89
C ALA A 440 -1.50 -6.00 -35.77
N LYS A 441 -0.36 -6.22 -35.14
CA LYS A 441 -0.25 -6.94 -33.88
C LYS A 441 -0.03 -5.92 -32.77
N LEU A 442 -0.84 -6.01 -31.73
CA LEU A 442 -0.83 -5.12 -30.58
C LEU A 442 -0.92 -5.95 -29.31
N ASP A 443 -0.36 -5.44 -28.23
CA ASP A 443 -0.60 -5.96 -26.90
C ASP A 443 -1.37 -4.90 -26.11
N TRP A 444 -2.57 -5.25 -25.64
CA TRP A 444 -3.43 -4.32 -24.89
C TRP A 444 -3.41 -4.61 -23.40
N GLY A 445 -3.27 -3.57 -22.60
CA GLY A 445 -3.39 -3.57 -21.15
C GLY A 445 -2.16 -3.03 -20.44
N THR A 446 -2.38 -2.62 -19.21
CA THR A 446 -1.33 -2.26 -18.24
C THR A 446 -1.75 -2.73 -16.86
N PRO A 447 -0.81 -3.10 -15.96
CA PRO A 447 -1.15 -3.44 -14.58
C PRO A 447 -1.96 -2.34 -13.90
N PHE A 448 -3.05 -2.73 -13.25
CA PHE A 448 -3.96 -1.81 -12.59
C PHE A 448 -4.84 -2.57 -11.60
N THR A 449 -4.87 -2.12 -10.33
CA THR A 449 -5.54 -2.85 -9.25
C THR A 449 -6.72 -2.12 -8.63
N SER A 450 -6.92 -0.84 -8.98
CA SER A 450 -8.03 -0.04 -8.46
C SER A 450 -9.35 -0.33 -9.18
N ARG A 451 -10.46 -0.08 -8.49
CA ARG A 451 -11.83 -0.23 -9.03
C ARG A 451 -12.50 1.14 -9.20
N PRO A 452 -12.27 1.87 -10.30
CA PRO A 452 -12.99 3.12 -10.56
C PRO A 452 -14.46 2.84 -10.89
N LEU A 453 -15.34 3.80 -10.59
CA LEU A 453 -16.74 3.75 -10.93
C LEU A 453 -17.01 4.17 -12.38
N ALA A 454 -16.16 5.06 -12.90
CA ALA A 454 -16.28 5.57 -14.26
C ALA A 454 -14.95 6.08 -14.78
N LEU A 455 -14.87 6.21 -16.11
CA LEU A 455 -13.90 7.03 -16.83
C LEU A 455 -14.61 8.28 -17.33
N LYS A 456 -14.13 9.47 -16.98
CA LYS A 456 -14.62 10.76 -17.49
C LYS A 456 -13.55 11.49 -18.30
N GLY A 457 -13.98 12.44 -19.09
CA GLY A 457 -13.10 13.26 -19.91
C GLY A 457 -13.89 14.08 -20.92
N TYR A 458 -13.22 14.52 -21.95
CA TYR A 458 -13.78 15.34 -23.01
C TYR A 458 -13.46 14.76 -24.36
N PHE A 459 -14.41 14.84 -25.31
CA PHE A 459 -14.14 14.52 -26.70
C PHE A 459 -14.78 15.55 -27.65
N ASN A 460 -14.16 15.71 -28.81
CA ASN A 460 -14.77 16.42 -29.95
C ASN A 460 -14.65 15.52 -31.17
N TYR A 461 -15.77 15.23 -31.79
CA TYR A 461 -15.83 14.34 -32.96
C TYR A 461 -16.39 15.03 -34.20
N THR A 462 -15.69 14.84 -35.32
CA THR A 462 -16.15 15.26 -36.66
C THR A 462 -16.15 14.04 -37.55
N PRO A 463 -17.30 13.37 -37.70
CA PRO A 463 -17.44 12.22 -38.59
C PRO A 463 -17.43 12.60 -40.07
N LYS A 464 -16.96 11.69 -40.89
CA LYS A 464 -17.17 11.69 -42.36
C LYS A 464 -18.08 10.53 -42.76
N LYS A 465 -18.40 10.42 -44.04
CA LYS A 465 -19.16 9.28 -44.58
C LYS A 465 -18.20 8.12 -44.85
N ILE A 466 -18.55 6.93 -44.37
CA ILE A 466 -17.77 5.71 -44.57
C ILE A 466 -17.60 5.43 -46.04
N ASP A 467 -16.37 5.49 -46.53
CA ASP A 467 -15.94 5.27 -47.90
C ASP A 467 -15.04 4.05 -48.04
N THR A 468 -14.37 3.66 -46.97
CA THR A 468 -13.46 2.52 -46.91
C THR A 468 -14.04 1.44 -46.01
N TYR A 469 -14.24 0.21 -46.55
CA TYR A 469 -14.87 -0.88 -45.80
C TYR A 469 -14.50 -2.27 -46.34
N LYS A 470 -14.44 -3.26 -45.44
CA LYS A 470 -14.38 -4.67 -45.82
C LYS A 470 -15.78 -5.19 -46.21
N SER A 471 -15.84 -6.26 -47.00
CA SER A 471 -17.09 -6.82 -47.51
C SER A 471 -18.14 -7.10 -46.42
N GLN A 472 -17.73 -7.57 -45.27
CA GLN A 472 -18.61 -7.84 -44.13
C GLN A 472 -19.27 -6.58 -43.54
N PHE A 473 -18.72 -5.39 -43.82
CA PHE A 473 -19.24 -4.09 -43.41
C PHE A 473 -19.79 -3.25 -44.55
N SER A 474 -20.13 -3.88 -45.71
CA SER A 474 -20.67 -3.20 -46.86
C SER A 474 -21.99 -2.44 -46.58
N ASN A 475 -22.73 -2.87 -45.56
CA ASN A 475 -23.93 -2.21 -45.07
C ASN A 475 -23.66 -0.85 -44.38
N LEU A 476 -22.41 -0.53 -44.09
CA LEU A 476 -21.99 0.75 -43.49
C LEU A 476 -21.64 1.80 -44.57
N LYS A 477 -21.46 1.43 -45.83
CA LYS A 477 -21.11 2.36 -46.91
C LYS A 477 -22.01 3.58 -46.91
N GLY A 478 -21.41 4.77 -46.91
CA GLY A 478 -22.12 6.05 -46.99
C GLY A 478 -22.84 6.46 -45.69
N LYS A 479 -22.86 5.63 -44.65
CA LYS A 479 -23.29 6.04 -43.30
C LYS A 479 -22.26 6.96 -42.66
N SER A 480 -22.68 7.66 -41.64
CA SER A 480 -21.74 8.42 -40.81
C SER A 480 -20.77 7.47 -40.15
N ASP A 481 -19.48 7.83 -40.09
CA ASP A 481 -18.52 7.09 -39.30
C ASP A 481 -18.80 7.30 -37.80
N MET A 482 -18.25 6.48 -36.94
CA MET A 482 -18.53 6.48 -35.51
C MET A 482 -17.24 6.44 -34.74
N CYS A 483 -17.04 7.40 -33.82
CA CYS A 483 -15.99 7.28 -32.87
C CYS A 483 -16.37 6.31 -31.75
N HIS A 484 -15.35 5.77 -31.07
CA HIS A 484 -15.55 4.82 -29.98
C HIS A 484 -14.47 5.04 -28.91
N ILE A 485 -14.90 5.22 -27.67
CA ILE A 485 -14.03 5.23 -26.48
C ILE A 485 -14.55 4.13 -25.57
N GLN A 486 -13.70 3.19 -25.21
CA GLN A 486 -14.05 2.07 -24.33
C GLN A 486 -13.01 1.88 -23.23
N VAL A 487 -13.45 1.37 -22.11
CA VAL A 487 -12.63 1.01 -20.96
C VAL A 487 -13.13 -0.30 -20.36
N PHE A 488 -12.20 -1.19 -20.01
CA PHE A 488 -12.55 -2.41 -19.29
C PHE A 488 -11.45 -2.82 -18.32
N LEU A 489 -11.88 -3.51 -17.28
CA LEU A 489 -11.05 -4.10 -16.25
C LEU A 489 -11.07 -5.62 -16.36
N THR A 490 -9.94 -6.24 -16.14
CA THR A 490 -9.79 -7.70 -16.22
C THR A 490 -8.91 -8.22 -15.08
N ASP A 491 -9.12 -9.47 -14.67
CA ASP A 491 -8.26 -10.17 -13.71
C ASP A 491 -7.09 -10.92 -14.36
N ARG A 492 -6.91 -10.79 -15.68
CA ARG A 492 -5.73 -11.34 -16.36
C ARG A 492 -4.45 -10.70 -15.83
N THR A 493 -3.40 -11.50 -15.78
CA THR A 493 -2.04 -11.05 -15.45
C THR A 493 -1.18 -10.79 -16.70
N GLU A 494 -1.65 -11.20 -17.87
CA GLU A 494 -0.98 -11.05 -19.16
C GLU A 494 -1.81 -10.18 -20.10
N MET A 495 -1.14 -9.35 -20.89
CA MET A 495 -1.77 -8.48 -21.88
C MET A 495 -2.56 -9.29 -22.91
N TYR A 496 -3.57 -8.64 -23.49
CA TYR A 496 -4.32 -9.21 -24.61
C TYR A 496 -3.53 -9.07 -25.91
N HIS A 497 -3.21 -10.18 -26.54
CA HIS A 497 -2.57 -10.19 -27.86
C HIS A 497 -3.60 -10.01 -28.95
N ILE A 498 -3.59 -8.86 -29.62
CA ILE A 498 -4.48 -8.53 -30.73
C ILE A 498 -3.78 -8.82 -32.05
N ASP A 499 -4.45 -9.49 -32.97
CA ASP A 499 -4.01 -9.70 -34.35
C ASP A 499 -5.14 -9.37 -35.31
N SER A 500 -5.22 -8.10 -35.73
CA SER A 500 -6.31 -7.63 -36.57
C SER A 500 -6.32 -8.27 -37.98
N GLY A 501 -5.15 -8.71 -38.46
CA GLY A 501 -5.03 -9.44 -39.72
C GLY A 501 -5.73 -10.80 -39.70
N ASN A 502 -5.75 -11.44 -38.55
CA ASN A 502 -6.38 -12.75 -38.32
C ASN A 502 -7.74 -12.63 -37.59
N ASN A 503 -8.30 -11.42 -37.46
CA ASN A 503 -9.53 -11.12 -36.69
C ASN A 503 -9.48 -11.65 -35.24
N GLN A 504 -8.31 -11.62 -34.61
CA GLN A 504 -8.13 -11.99 -33.20
C GLN A 504 -8.25 -10.73 -32.34
N PHE A 505 -9.35 -10.63 -31.62
CA PHE A 505 -9.68 -9.48 -30.75
C PHE A 505 -10.05 -9.97 -29.34
N VAL A 506 -10.23 -9.03 -28.42
CA VAL A 506 -10.72 -9.32 -27.07
C VAL A 506 -12.20 -9.75 -27.16
N ASP A 507 -12.53 -10.85 -26.51
CA ASP A 507 -13.93 -11.19 -26.25
C ASP A 507 -14.42 -10.38 -25.04
N LEU A 508 -15.08 -9.27 -25.31
CA LEU A 508 -15.63 -8.40 -24.26
C LEU A 508 -16.76 -9.06 -23.44
N ASN A 509 -17.26 -10.25 -23.83
CA ASN A 509 -18.20 -11.04 -23.04
C ASN A 509 -17.50 -12.16 -22.25
N GLY A 510 -16.18 -12.29 -22.37
CA GLY A 510 -15.39 -13.29 -21.65
C GLY A 510 -15.49 -13.15 -20.14
N ASP A 511 -15.35 -14.28 -19.45
CA ASP A 511 -15.43 -14.34 -17.99
C ASP A 511 -14.29 -13.57 -17.28
N ASP A 512 -13.21 -13.29 -17.99
CA ASP A 512 -12.07 -12.51 -17.50
C ASP A 512 -12.33 -11.00 -17.46
N ILE A 513 -13.43 -10.52 -18.08
CA ILE A 513 -13.83 -9.11 -18.03
C ILE A 513 -14.64 -8.84 -16.75
N ILE A 514 -14.05 -8.09 -15.82
CA ILE A 514 -14.67 -7.74 -14.54
C ILE A 514 -15.65 -6.58 -14.70
N ALA A 515 -15.25 -5.55 -15.45
CA ALA A 515 -16.08 -4.37 -15.69
C ALA A 515 -15.84 -3.83 -17.09
N TYR A 516 -16.88 -3.25 -17.69
CA TYR A 516 -16.84 -2.67 -19.03
C TYR A 516 -17.68 -1.41 -19.10
N GLY A 517 -17.25 -0.46 -19.92
CA GLY A 517 -18.03 0.71 -20.30
C GLY A 517 -17.52 1.31 -21.61
N SER A 518 -18.41 1.97 -22.34
CA SER A 518 -18.05 2.65 -23.59
C SER A 518 -18.95 3.83 -23.91
N VAL A 519 -18.45 4.74 -24.74
CA VAL A 519 -19.22 5.78 -25.40
C VAL A 519 -18.94 5.75 -26.93
N GLU A 520 -19.98 5.93 -27.71
CA GLU A 520 -19.94 5.97 -29.17
C GLU A 520 -20.68 7.19 -29.67
N SER A 521 -20.19 7.79 -30.76
CA SER A 521 -20.93 8.88 -31.44
C SER A 521 -20.66 8.86 -32.92
N ASP A 522 -21.75 8.95 -33.73
CA ASP A 522 -21.74 9.15 -35.17
C ASP A 522 -22.16 10.57 -35.55
N VAL A 523 -22.31 11.45 -34.54
CA VAL A 523 -22.80 12.83 -34.66
C VAL A 523 -21.62 13.80 -34.42
N ALA A 524 -21.56 14.84 -35.26
CA ALA A 524 -20.55 15.89 -35.07
C ALA A 524 -20.80 16.64 -33.75
N THR A 525 -19.78 16.73 -32.87
CA THR A 525 -19.88 17.42 -31.58
C THR A 525 -20.32 18.88 -31.76
N SER A 526 -19.89 19.56 -32.82
CA SER A 526 -20.27 20.94 -33.11
C SER A 526 -21.79 21.19 -33.26
N THR A 527 -22.58 20.13 -33.38
CA THR A 527 -24.06 20.21 -33.49
C THR A 527 -24.76 20.05 -32.14
N LYS A 528 -24.01 19.78 -31.07
CA LYS A 528 -24.51 19.56 -29.71
C LYS A 528 -24.49 20.84 -28.86
N SER A 529 -25.21 20.83 -27.75
CA SER A 529 -25.21 21.88 -26.72
C SER A 529 -24.47 21.41 -25.48
N GLY A 530 -24.15 22.33 -24.57
CA GLY A 530 -23.47 22.01 -23.30
C GLY A 530 -21.98 21.74 -23.48
N LEU A 531 -21.38 22.23 -24.55
CA LEU A 531 -19.97 22.00 -24.84
C LEU A 531 -19.05 22.85 -23.94
N VAL A 532 -17.92 22.27 -23.55
CA VAL A 532 -16.82 22.95 -22.88
C VAL A 532 -15.70 23.19 -23.89
N ASN A 533 -15.45 24.43 -24.27
CA ASN A 533 -14.45 24.84 -25.30
C ASN A 533 -14.59 24.03 -26.61
N GLY A 534 -15.84 23.69 -27.01
CA GLY A 534 -16.12 22.91 -28.20
C GLY A 534 -16.07 21.39 -28.00
N TYR A 535 -15.78 20.91 -26.81
CA TYR A 535 -15.78 19.50 -26.47
C TYR A 535 -17.06 19.09 -25.74
N GLU A 536 -17.49 17.87 -25.95
CA GLU A 536 -18.52 17.21 -25.20
C GLU A 536 -17.91 16.52 -23.97
N PRO A 537 -18.34 16.86 -22.75
CA PRO A 537 -17.94 16.07 -21.58
C PRO A 537 -18.59 14.69 -21.65
N PHE A 538 -17.89 13.66 -21.21
CA PHE A 538 -18.44 12.31 -21.10
C PHE A 538 -18.10 11.67 -19.76
N THR A 539 -18.98 10.77 -19.34
CA THR A 539 -18.79 9.90 -18.18
C THR A 539 -19.20 8.48 -18.56
N ILE A 540 -18.20 7.63 -18.78
CA ILE A 540 -18.38 6.20 -19.07
C ILE A 540 -18.46 5.45 -17.75
N LYS A 541 -19.66 5.13 -17.28
CA LYS A 541 -19.85 4.28 -16.09
C LYS A 541 -19.35 2.87 -16.37
N LEU A 542 -18.58 2.32 -15.44
CA LEU A 542 -18.10 0.95 -15.51
C LEU A 542 -19.17 0.01 -14.95
N GLU A 543 -19.71 -0.85 -15.80
CA GLU A 543 -20.63 -1.90 -15.40
C GLU A 543 -19.86 -3.11 -14.89
N TYR A 544 -19.81 -3.26 -13.57
CA TYR A 544 -19.17 -4.38 -12.91
C TYR A 544 -20.02 -5.64 -13.02
N ARG A 545 -19.46 -6.71 -13.57
CA ARG A 545 -20.10 -8.04 -13.67
C ARG A 545 -19.93 -8.86 -12.39
N ASP A 546 -18.85 -8.58 -11.66
CA ASP A 546 -18.54 -9.22 -10.39
C ASP A 546 -17.88 -8.20 -9.44
N LEU A 547 -18.59 -7.86 -8.37
CA LEU A 547 -18.12 -6.90 -7.37
C LEU A 547 -17.09 -7.51 -6.39
N THR A 548 -16.93 -8.83 -6.39
CA THR A 548 -16.01 -9.54 -5.47
C THR A 548 -14.61 -9.71 -6.06
N ARG A 549 -14.48 -9.63 -7.39
CA ARG A 549 -13.20 -9.76 -8.09
C ARG A 549 -12.50 -8.40 -8.18
N LYS A 550 -11.18 -8.45 -8.05
CA LYS A 550 -10.32 -7.28 -8.23
C LYS A 550 -9.58 -7.37 -9.55
N PRO A 551 -9.40 -6.24 -10.25
CA PRO A 551 -8.65 -6.23 -11.49
C PRO A 551 -7.16 -6.42 -11.23
N ASN A 552 -6.48 -6.98 -12.22
CA ASN A 552 -5.03 -6.97 -12.34
C ASN A 552 -4.57 -6.07 -13.49
N MET A 553 -5.49 -5.73 -14.39
CA MET A 553 -5.16 -4.95 -15.58
C MET A 553 -6.34 -4.09 -16.03
N ILE A 554 -6.01 -2.96 -16.67
CA ILE A 554 -6.95 -2.07 -17.34
C ILE A 554 -6.60 -1.93 -18.82
N VAL A 555 -7.62 -1.79 -19.65
CA VAL A 555 -7.51 -1.41 -21.05
C VAL A 555 -8.41 -0.21 -21.32
N ILE A 556 -7.88 0.82 -21.99
CA ILE A 556 -8.64 1.93 -22.57
C ILE A 556 -8.26 2.01 -24.04
N VAL A 557 -9.25 2.15 -24.89
CA VAL A 557 -9.06 2.35 -26.35
C VAL A 557 -9.95 3.49 -26.80
N ALA A 558 -9.39 4.44 -27.55
CA ALA A 558 -10.15 5.46 -28.26
C ALA A 558 -9.81 5.44 -29.74
N SER A 559 -10.82 5.51 -30.60
CA SER A 559 -10.68 5.48 -32.05
C SER A 559 -11.62 6.46 -32.74
N ALA A 560 -11.12 7.14 -33.77
CA ALA A 560 -11.92 8.01 -34.63
C ALA A 560 -12.87 7.20 -35.54
N SER A 561 -12.58 5.91 -35.72
CA SER A 561 -13.43 4.98 -36.53
C SER A 561 -13.58 3.67 -35.76
N LYS A 562 -14.78 3.37 -35.29
CA LYS A 562 -15.10 2.20 -34.46
C LYS A 562 -14.66 0.86 -35.10
N TYR A 563 -14.75 0.76 -36.39
CA TYR A 563 -14.39 -0.44 -37.14
C TYR A 563 -12.99 -0.34 -37.76
N GLY A 564 -12.14 0.55 -37.23
CA GLY A 564 -10.78 0.81 -37.71
C GLY A 564 -9.90 -0.43 -37.71
N ASP A 565 -10.05 -1.30 -36.71
CA ASP A 565 -9.32 -2.57 -36.61
C ASP A 565 -9.63 -3.54 -37.76
N TYR A 566 -10.78 -3.35 -38.41
CA TYR A 566 -11.18 -4.05 -39.62
C TYR A 566 -10.90 -3.25 -40.91
N PHE A 567 -10.06 -2.19 -40.83
CA PHE A 567 -9.80 -1.28 -41.96
C PHE A 567 -11.10 -0.70 -42.57
N THR A 568 -12.04 -0.38 -41.72
CA THR A 568 -13.36 0.13 -42.09
C THR A 568 -13.64 1.43 -41.38
N GLY A 569 -13.99 2.49 -42.13
CA GLY A 569 -14.25 3.82 -41.60
C GLY A 569 -14.29 4.87 -42.69
N ALA A 570 -14.18 6.12 -42.32
CA ALA A 570 -14.17 7.25 -43.26
C ALA A 570 -12.84 8.03 -43.14
N ILE A 571 -12.15 8.16 -44.27
CA ILE A 571 -10.96 9.01 -44.36
C ILE A 571 -11.37 10.46 -44.03
N GLY A 572 -10.61 11.07 -43.09
CA GLY A 572 -10.86 12.42 -42.58
C GLY A 572 -11.87 12.51 -41.44
N SER A 573 -12.34 11.39 -40.86
CA SER A 573 -12.99 11.40 -39.56
C SER A 573 -11.96 11.76 -38.48
N VAL A 574 -12.29 12.73 -37.60
CA VAL A 574 -11.39 13.25 -36.57
C VAL A 574 -12.04 13.19 -35.20
N LEU A 575 -11.35 12.58 -34.26
CA LEU A 575 -11.67 12.56 -32.83
C LEU A 575 -10.56 13.27 -32.07
N TYR A 576 -10.94 14.26 -31.28
CA TYR A 576 -10.08 14.83 -30.24
C TYR A 576 -10.52 14.29 -28.91
N ILE A 577 -9.57 13.92 -28.06
CA ILE A 577 -9.81 13.50 -26.67
C ILE A 577 -8.90 14.26 -25.73
N ASP A 578 -9.40 14.56 -24.53
CA ASP A 578 -8.70 15.39 -23.57
C ASP A 578 -9.12 15.12 -22.14
N GLU A 579 -8.19 15.35 -21.18
CA GLU A 579 -8.43 15.35 -19.73
C GLU A 579 -9.19 14.12 -19.23
N PHE A 580 -8.72 12.92 -19.55
CA PHE A 580 -9.25 11.69 -18.97
C PHE A 580 -8.92 11.62 -17.49
N SER A 581 -9.83 11.11 -16.67
CA SER A 581 -9.61 10.81 -15.26
C SER A 581 -10.58 9.76 -14.78
N PHE A 582 -10.24 9.04 -13.71
CA PHE A 582 -11.13 8.08 -13.10
C PHE A 582 -12.03 8.72 -12.05
N VAL A 583 -13.22 8.19 -11.87
CA VAL A 583 -14.15 8.54 -10.81
C VAL A 583 -14.14 7.44 -9.76
N TYR A 584 -13.80 7.77 -8.53
CA TYR A 584 -13.80 6.87 -7.38
C TYR A 584 -14.86 7.25 -6.34
N ASP A 585 -15.27 8.51 -6.29
CA ASP A 585 -16.32 8.98 -5.38
C ASP A 585 -17.70 8.91 -6.07
N PRO A 586 -18.66 8.12 -5.53
CA PRO A 586 -19.99 8.05 -6.08
C PRO A 586 -20.72 9.41 -6.18
N SER A 587 -20.40 10.37 -5.33
CA SER A 587 -21.01 11.70 -5.33
C SER A 587 -20.72 12.49 -6.62
N GLU A 588 -19.61 12.20 -7.30
CA GLU A 588 -19.28 12.79 -8.61
C GLU A 588 -20.22 12.31 -9.73
N LEU A 589 -20.82 11.12 -9.58
CA LEU A 589 -21.77 10.57 -10.57
C LEU A 589 -23.21 11.03 -10.35
N GLU A 590 -23.52 11.55 -9.15
CA GLU A 590 -24.86 12.06 -8.80
C GLU A 590 -25.03 13.55 -9.13
N ALA A 591 -23.92 14.24 -9.38
CA ALA A 591 -23.89 15.68 -9.65
C ALA A 591 -24.14 16.04 -11.13
N GLU A 592 -24.22 15.05 -12.03
CA GLU A 592 -24.56 15.16 -13.46
C GLU A 592 -26.05 14.81 -13.65
#